data_b3dd0a68526b496cac7a9f017b1e2c00
#
_entry.id   b3dd0a68526b496cac7a9f017b1e2c00
#
_cell.length_a   1.000
_cell.length_b   1.000
_cell.length_c   1.000
_cell.angle_alpha   90.00
_cell.angle_beta   90.00
_cell.angle_gamma   90.00
#
_symmetry.space_group_name_H-M   'P 1'
#
loop_
_entity.id
_entity.type
_entity.pdbx_description
1 polymer ?
#
loop_
_entity_poly.entity_id
_entity_poly.type
_entity_poly.pdbx_seq_one_letter_code
_entity_poly.pdbx_strand_id
1 'polypeptide(L)'
;MSYLRKDALQEKAMEYLEAVDLLPKKVRDKVNDYLGGYVPDYVFDFVEKMRLELVSTKVGVVLASTGSTTPYESLFYPFLFSDELRVSVSRDYEDKESLGKFLKKLGIQEFNRETFVFEDLDSLILYGSHEVLDFYQEKFHGKIAFYGPALSVAYVTPEDLRDVKVIEGLAEDVSVEGGSGCLNTKIIVSDAPLTEFVPVAGSFSHPWKGEDNAIVRAITTGVEVSGRFPFFSSRQIFPLPGTSALVIPTLSVHDGPYHDFNPDWVSTLSIASEERLKDEVVLKILEKWKPTRICLIGESQEPTTDWAHDGAIEPFNFSIFRNSQLGASK
;
A
#
# COMPACT_ATOMS: atom_id res chain seq x y z
N MET A 1 -33.82 5.99 -4.09
CA MET A 1 -32.39 6.21 -4.10
C MET A 1 -32.08 7.07 -2.89
N SER A 2 -31.40 6.52 -1.89
CA SER A 2 -30.95 7.31 -0.73
C SER A 2 -29.56 7.83 -1.06
N TYR A 3 -29.44 9.13 -1.26
CA TYR A 3 -28.15 9.78 -1.30
C TYR A 3 -27.56 9.74 0.11
N LEU A 4 -26.32 9.35 0.25
CA LEU A 4 -25.61 9.55 1.53
C LEU A 4 -25.53 11.06 1.79
N ARG A 5 -26.19 11.48 2.84
CA ARG A 5 -26.21 12.90 3.23
C ARG A 5 -24.86 13.23 3.88
N LYS A 6 -24.35 14.44 3.62
CA LYS A 6 -23.10 14.94 4.23
C LYS A 6 -23.10 14.75 5.75
N ASP A 7 -24.21 15.05 6.40
CA ASP A 7 -24.37 14.91 7.84
C ASP A 7 -24.17 13.45 8.32
N ALA A 8 -24.74 12.48 7.59
CA ALA A 8 -24.60 11.06 7.94
C ALA A 8 -23.16 10.56 7.74
N LEU A 9 -22.46 11.06 6.73
CA LEU A 9 -21.03 10.74 6.56
C LEU A 9 -20.18 11.35 7.68
N GLN A 10 -20.49 12.57 8.11
CA GLN A 10 -19.80 13.20 9.22
C GLN A 10 -20.03 12.44 10.53
N GLU A 11 -21.27 12.00 10.80
CA GLU A 11 -21.57 11.15 11.96
C GLU A 11 -20.77 9.85 11.95
N LYS A 12 -20.76 9.13 10.83
CA LYS A 12 -19.96 7.91 10.67
C LYS A 12 -18.46 8.17 10.86
N ALA A 13 -17.97 9.27 10.34
CA ALA A 13 -16.57 9.63 10.47
C ALA A 13 -16.19 9.92 11.93
N MET A 14 -17.04 10.63 12.65
CA MET A 14 -16.84 10.86 14.08
C MET A 14 -16.88 9.55 14.88
N GLU A 15 -17.84 8.65 14.57
CA GLU A 15 -17.91 7.33 15.18
C GLU A 15 -16.63 6.52 14.95
N TYR A 16 -16.06 6.63 13.73
CA TYR A 16 -14.79 5.97 13.40
C TYR A 16 -13.64 6.50 14.23
N LEU A 17 -13.50 7.82 14.35
CA LEU A 17 -12.49 8.47 15.17
C LEU A 17 -12.60 8.10 16.66
N GLU A 18 -13.82 8.03 17.19
CA GLU A 18 -14.06 7.55 18.56
C GLU A 18 -13.59 6.10 18.76
N ALA A 19 -13.71 5.26 17.73
CA ALA A 19 -13.20 3.90 17.79
C ALA A 19 -11.67 3.87 17.71
N VAL A 20 -11.05 4.75 16.92
CA VAL A 20 -9.59 4.94 16.87
C VAL A 20 -9.02 5.32 18.22
N ASP A 21 -9.73 6.12 19.01
CA ASP A 21 -9.30 6.50 20.36
C ASP A 21 -9.15 5.33 21.34
N LEU A 22 -9.76 4.18 21.04
CA LEU A 22 -9.60 2.95 21.83
C LEU A 22 -8.29 2.20 21.54
N LEU A 23 -7.57 2.56 20.50
CA LEU A 23 -6.34 1.89 20.07
C LEU A 23 -5.16 2.22 20.98
N PRO A 24 -4.15 1.35 21.06
CA PRO A 24 -2.89 1.67 21.70
C PRO A 24 -2.28 2.95 21.12
N LYS A 25 -1.71 3.79 22.00
CA LYS A 25 -1.26 5.15 21.64
C LYS A 25 -0.46 5.19 20.31
N LYS A 26 0.53 4.30 20.17
CA LYS A 26 1.39 4.26 18.96
C LYS A 26 0.60 4.00 17.67
N VAL A 27 -0.39 3.12 17.71
CA VAL A 27 -1.26 2.80 16.58
C VAL A 27 -2.20 3.95 16.31
N ARG A 28 -2.85 4.45 17.37
CA ARG A 28 -3.77 5.58 17.30
C ARG A 28 -3.15 6.83 16.69
N ASP A 29 -1.96 7.21 17.15
CA ASP A 29 -1.27 8.40 16.65
C ASP A 29 -1.03 8.27 15.13
N LYS A 30 -0.52 7.12 14.64
CA LYS A 30 -0.32 6.87 13.20
C LYS A 30 -1.63 6.89 12.40
N VAL A 31 -2.69 6.25 12.90
CA VAL A 31 -4.00 6.26 12.22
C VAL A 31 -4.58 7.66 12.18
N ASN A 32 -4.42 8.45 13.25
CA ASN A 32 -4.85 9.85 13.25
C ASN A 32 -4.04 10.70 12.27
N ASP A 33 -2.73 10.48 12.15
CA ASP A 33 -1.89 11.16 11.17
C ASP A 33 -2.36 10.82 9.74
N TYR A 34 -2.61 9.53 9.46
CA TYR A 34 -3.19 9.08 8.19
C TYR A 34 -4.54 9.75 7.89
N LEU A 35 -5.43 9.81 8.87
CA LEU A 35 -6.74 10.43 8.72
C LEU A 35 -6.66 11.97 8.71
N GLY A 36 -5.47 12.56 8.90
CA GLY A 36 -5.23 14.00 8.88
C GLY A 36 -5.83 14.73 10.09
N GLY A 37 -6.05 14.00 11.22
CA GLY A 37 -6.65 14.56 12.44
C GLY A 37 -8.11 15.02 12.32
N TYR A 38 -8.60 15.08 11.08
CA TYR A 38 -10.00 15.33 10.69
C TYR A 38 -10.35 14.45 9.53
N VAL A 39 -11.61 14.04 9.46
CA VAL A 39 -12.15 13.57 8.18
C VAL A 39 -12.06 14.76 7.24
N PRO A 40 -11.22 14.71 6.26
CA PRO A 40 -10.94 15.91 5.49
C PRO A 40 -12.22 16.35 4.79
N ASP A 41 -12.51 17.64 4.81
CA ASP A 41 -13.50 18.26 3.92
C ASP A 41 -13.32 17.78 2.47
N TYR A 42 -12.09 17.43 2.12
CA TYR A 42 -11.67 16.79 0.89
C TYR A 42 -12.48 15.52 0.53
N VAL A 43 -12.77 14.60 1.47
CA VAL A 43 -13.57 13.40 1.16
C VAL A 43 -14.99 13.82 0.78
N PHE A 44 -15.53 14.80 1.50
CA PHE A 44 -16.87 15.34 1.20
C PHE A 44 -16.87 16.13 -0.11
N ASP A 45 -15.85 16.94 -0.33
CA ASP A 45 -15.68 17.70 -1.58
C ASP A 45 -15.44 16.76 -2.77
N PHE A 46 -14.69 15.67 -2.56
CA PHE A 46 -14.48 14.64 -3.58
C PHE A 46 -15.79 13.92 -3.92
N VAL A 47 -16.56 13.48 -2.92
CA VAL A 47 -17.87 12.83 -3.13
C VAL A 47 -18.84 13.79 -3.82
N GLU A 48 -18.88 15.05 -3.43
CA GLU A 48 -19.73 16.08 -4.04
C GLU A 48 -19.28 16.38 -5.48
N LYS A 49 -17.98 16.55 -5.69
CA LYS A 49 -17.38 16.85 -7.00
C LYS A 49 -17.55 15.72 -8.00
N MET A 50 -17.45 14.48 -7.55
CA MET A 50 -17.65 13.29 -8.37
C MET A 50 -19.12 12.97 -8.61
N ARG A 51 -20.07 13.67 -7.97
CA ARG A 51 -21.51 13.38 -8.01
C ARG A 51 -21.78 11.87 -7.83
N LEU A 52 -21.08 11.27 -6.88
CA LEU A 52 -21.19 9.85 -6.63
C LEU A 52 -22.57 9.56 -6.02
N GLU A 53 -23.45 8.98 -6.81
CA GLU A 53 -24.64 8.30 -6.30
C GLU A 53 -24.16 7.03 -5.58
N LEU A 54 -23.85 7.18 -4.31
CA LEU A 54 -23.51 6.04 -3.47
C LEU A 54 -24.81 5.35 -3.10
N VAL A 55 -24.95 4.13 -3.51
CA VAL A 55 -26.10 3.29 -3.20
C VAL A 55 -25.75 2.49 -1.96
N SER A 56 -26.76 2.28 -1.09
CA SER A 56 -26.73 1.24 -0.05
C SER A 56 -26.07 -0.01 -0.59
N THR A 57 -24.94 -0.37 0.02
CA THR A 57 -24.15 -1.51 -0.42
C THR A 57 -23.72 -2.34 0.77
N LYS A 58 -23.76 -3.65 0.57
CA LYS A 58 -23.17 -4.62 1.48
C LYS A 58 -21.75 -4.91 1.02
N VAL A 59 -20.80 -4.53 1.83
CA VAL A 59 -19.38 -4.62 1.49
C VAL A 59 -18.66 -5.61 2.40
N GLY A 60 -17.86 -6.47 1.79
CA GLY A 60 -16.93 -7.32 2.49
C GLY A 60 -15.49 -6.81 2.35
N VAL A 61 -14.74 -6.80 3.42
CA VAL A 61 -13.31 -6.48 3.41
C VAL A 61 -12.52 -7.68 3.90
N VAL A 62 -11.59 -8.15 3.09
CA VAL A 62 -10.61 -9.17 3.46
C VAL A 62 -9.30 -8.46 3.77
N LEU A 63 -8.95 -8.40 5.05
CA LEU A 63 -7.76 -7.70 5.51
C LEU A 63 -6.48 -8.52 5.27
N ALA A 64 -5.39 -7.81 4.97
CA ALA A 64 -4.07 -8.40 4.97
C ALA A 64 -3.66 -8.86 6.40
N SER A 65 -2.69 -9.77 6.46
CA SER A 65 -2.14 -10.24 7.74
C SER A 65 -1.01 -9.34 8.27
N THR A 66 -0.57 -8.37 7.49
CA THR A 66 0.60 -7.54 7.77
C THR A 66 0.20 -6.08 8.04
N GLY A 67 1.04 -5.39 8.80
CA GLY A 67 0.88 -3.97 9.12
C GLY A 67 0.08 -3.71 10.40
N SER A 68 0.65 -2.90 11.31
CA SER A 68 0.01 -2.59 12.60
C SER A 68 -1.14 -1.59 12.45
N THR A 69 -1.11 -0.72 11.45
CA THR A 69 -2.11 0.33 11.21
C THR A 69 -3.00 0.02 10.01
N THR A 70 -2.53 -0.75 9.04
CA THR A 70 -3.21 -1.06 7.78
C THR A 70 -4.67 -1.50 7.93
N PRO A 71 -5.06 -2.35 8.91
CA PRO A 71 -6.47 -2.71 9.08
C PRO A 71 -7.36 -1.51 9.37
N TYR A 72 -6.89 -0.59 10.20
CA TYR A 72 -7.66 0.59 10.60
C TYR A 72 -7.75 1.62 9.49
N GLU A 73 -6.70 1.80 8.70
CA GLU A 73 -6.67 2.67 7.53
C GLU A 73 -7.57 2.12 6.41
N SER A 74 -7.47 0.82 6.15
CA SER A 74 -8.21 0.13 5.09
C SER A 74 -9.73 0.10 5.30
N LEU A 75 -10.19 0.21 6.54
CA LEU A 75 -11.60 0.13 6.89
C LEU A 75 -12.30 1.51 6.88
N PHE A 76 -11.56 2.61 6.82
CA PHE A 76 -12.14 3.94 6.90
C PHE A 76 -13.17 4.21 5.81
N TYR A 77 -12.77 4.15 4.55
CA TYR A 77 -13.70 4.39 3.43
C TYR A 77 -14.81 3.34 3.34
N PRO A 78 -14.53 2.03 3.47
CA PRO A 78 -15.57 1.02 3.52
C PRO A 78 -16.62 1.29 4.61
N PHE A 79 -16.20 1.71 5.79
CA PHE A 79 -17.12 2.04 6.88
C PHE A 79 -17.98 3.27 6.54
N LEU A 80 -17.38 4.31 5.97
CA LEU A 80 -18.14 5.51 5.61
C LEU A 80 -19.22 5.24 4.56
N PHE A 81 -18.91 4.43 3.56
CA PHE A 81 -19.72 4.32 2.34
C PHE A 81 -20.57 3.03 2.23
N SER A 82 -20.49 2.12 3.18
CA SER A 82 -21.35 0.92 3.21
C SER A 82 -22.48 1.04 4.24
N ASP A 83 -23.60 0.38 3.98
CA ASP A 83 -24.67 0.22 4.98
C ASP A 83 -24.41 -1.01 5.86
N GLU A 84 -23.84 -2.03 5.27
CA GLU A 84 -23.42 -3.26 5.96
C GLU A 84 -21.97 -3.54 5.62
N LEU A 85 -21.13 -3.63 6.64
CA LEU A 85 -19.72 -3.96 6.51
C LEU A 85 -19.38 -5.26 7.24
N ARG A 86 -18.81 -6.22 6.51
CA ARG A 86 -18.27 -7.46 7.06
C ARG A 86 -16.78 -7.50 6.85
N VAL A 87 -16.05 -7.94 7.86
CA VAL A 87 -14.59 -7.94 7.82
C VAL A 87 -14.06 -9.35 8.08
N SER A 88 -13.24 -9.83 7.16
CA SER A 88 -12.48 -11.08 7.32
C SER A 88 -11.08 -10.76 7.81
N VAL A 89 -10.73 -11.25 8.99
CA VAL A 89 -9.43 -11.05 9.64
C VAL A 89 -8.57 -12.29 9.47
N SER A 90 -7.29 -12.12 9.15
CA SER A 90 -6.33 -13.23 9.09
C SER A 90 -6.13 -13.85 10.46
N ARG A 91 -5.91 -15.19 10.51
CA ARG A 91 -5.52 -15.90 11.74
C ARG A 91 -4.18 -15.43 12.29
N ASP A 92 -3.31 -14.96 11.43
CA ASP A 92 -1.94 -14.59 11.77
C ASP A 92 -1.79 -13.11 12.12
N TYR A 93 -2.91 -12.35 12.17
CA TYR A 93 -2.86 -10.96 12.57
C TYR A 93 -2.48 -10.85 14.06
N GLU A 94 -1.44 -10.08 14.36
CA GLU A 94 -0.82 -10.08 15.69
C GLU A 94 -1.72 -9.46 16.77
N ASP A 95 -2.37 -8.32 16.50
CA ASP A 95 -3.16 -7.58 17.48
C ASP A 95 -4.68 -7.75 17.28
N LYS A 96 -5.14 -9.01 17.33
CA LYS A 96 -6.56 -9.33 17.20
C LYS A 96 -7.44 -8.73 18.29
N GLU A 97 -6.89 -8.54 19.49
CA GLU A 97 -7.65 -8.02 20.61
C GLU A 97 -8.03 -6.55 20.38
N SER A 98 -7.08 -5.71 19.99
CA SER A 98 -7.35 -4.31 19.69
C SER A 98 -8.27 -4.17 18.47
N LEU A 99 -8.01 -4.94 17.41
CA LEU A 99 -8.85 -4.95 16.22
C LEU A 99 -10.29 -5.39 16.53
N GLY A 100 -10.47 -6.46 17.30
CA GLY A 100 -11.81 -6.93 17.70
C GLY A 100 -12.57 -5.92 18.54
N LYS A 101 -11.91 -5.21 19.45
CA LYS A 101 -12.53 -4.11 20.22
C LYS A 101 -12.96 -2.96 19.30
N PHE A 102 -12.10 -2.59 18.36
CA PHE A 102 -12.36 -1.55 17.37
C PHE A 102 -13.57 -1.91 16.49
N LEU A 103 -13.57 -3.09 15.87
CA LEU A 103 -14.67 -3.56 15.04
C LEU A 103 -15.99 -3.63 15.81
N LYS A 104 -15.94 -4.12 17.05
CA LYS A 104 -17.12 -4.16 17.93
C LYS A 104 -17.68 -2.77 18.25
N LYS A 105 -16.80 -1.76 18.50
CA LYS A 105 -17.23 -0.37 18.74
C LYS A 105 -18.00 0.17 17.53
N LEU A 106 -17.58 -0.18 16.32
CA LEU A 106 -18.20 0.24 15.05
C LEU A 106 -19.40 -0.62 14.64
N GLY A 107 -19.79 -1.62 15.42
CA GLY A 107 -20.86 -2.54 15.06
C GLY A 107 -20.52 -3.44 13.86
N ILE A 108 -19.25 -3.55 13.49
CA ILE A 108 -18.79 -4.32 12.34
C ILE A 108 -18.70 -5.80 12.73
N GLN A 109 -19.26 -6.67 11.88
CA GLN A 109 -19.19 -8.12 12.08
C GLN A 109 -17.84 -8.66 11.60
N GLU A 110 -17.09 -9.26 12.54
CA GLU A 110 -15.80 -9.91 12.27
C GLU A 110 -16.01 -11.40 11.91
N PHE A 111 -15.25 -11.86 10.95
CA PHE A 111 -15.16 -13.25 10.53
C PHE A 111 -13.70 -13.70 10.44
N ASN A 112 -13.46 -15.00 10.60
CA ASN A 112 -12.22 -15.56 10.09
C ASN A 112 -12.41 -15.96 8.60
N ARG A 113 -11.32 -16.20 7.88
CA ARG A 113 -11.37 -16.53 6.44
C ARG A 113 -12.24 -17.74 6.10
N GLU A 114 -12.36 -18.71 7.01
CA GLU A 114 -13.11 -19.97 6.78
C GLU A 114 -14.60 -19.78 6.98
N THR A 115 -14.99 -18.84 7.83
CA THR A 115 -16.39 -18.58 8.17
C THR A 115 -16.93 -17.32 7.49
N PHE A 116 -16.12 -16.67 6.66
CA PHE A 116 -16.51 -15.43 6.00
C PHE A 116 -17.59 -15.70 4.95
N VAL A 117 -18.79 -15.19 5.23
CA VAL A 117 -19.95 -15.28 4.34
C VAL A 117 -19.96 -14.06 3.43
N PHE A 118 -19.84 -14.27 2.13
CA PHE A 118 -19.70 -13.20 1.14
C PHE A 118 -20.67 -13.30 -0.05
N GLU A 119 -21.45 -14.37 -0.15
CA GLU A 119 -22.32 -14.65 -1.32
C GLU A 119 -23.45 -13.65 -1.48
N ASP A 120 -23.89 -13.01 -0.40
CA ASP A 120 -24.97 -12.02 -0.40
C ASP A 120 -24.47 -10.57 -0.37
N LEU A 121 -23.13 -10.37 -0.54
CA LEU A 121 -22.53 -9.06 -0.61
C LEU A 121 -22.62 -8.47 -2.03
N ASP A 122 -22.63 -7.15 -2.13
CA ASP A 122 -22.60 -6.45 -3.41
C ASP A 122 -21.17 -6.27 -3.92
N SER A 123 -20.22 -6.12 -3.00
CA SER A 123 -18.82 -5.84 -3.32
C SER A 123 -17.85 -6.45 -2.32
N LEU A 124 -16.66 -6.79 -2.79
CA LEU A 124 -15.52 -7.22 -1.98
C LEU A 124 -14.33 -6.28 -2.18
N ILE A 125 -13.66 -5.98 -1.09
CA ILE A 125 -12.37 -5.30 -1.06
C ILE A 125 -11.35 -6.31 -0.53
N LEU A 126 -10.37 -6.62 -1.34
CA LEU A 126 -9.39 -7.66 -1.03
C LEU A 126 -8.01 -7.04 -0.86
N TYR A 127 -7.42 -7.21 0.31
CA TYR A 127 -6.02 -6.91 0.59
C TYR A 127 -5.27 -8.24 0.72
N GLY A 128 -4.27 -8.47 -0.14
CA GLY A 128 -3.50 -9.72 -0.08
C GLY A 128 -2.81 -10.12 -1.37
N SER A 129 -2.42 -11.38 -1.46
CA SER A 129 -1.75 -11.95 -2.63
C SER A 129 -2.73 -12.22 -3.79
N HIS A 130 -2.19 -12.49 -4.98
CA HIS A 130 -3.00 -12.91 -6.13
C HIS A 130 -3.79 -14.20 -5.87
N GLU A 131 -3.28 -15.12 -5.05
CA GLU A 131 -4.00 -16.33 -4.65
C GLU A 131 -5.30 -16.01 -3.89
N VAL A 132 -5.30 -14.92 -3.10
CA VAL A 132 -6.52 -14.42 -2.44
C VAL A 132 -7.49 -13.91 -3.49
N LEU A 133 -7.02 -13.15 -4.47
CA LEU A 133 -7.83 -12.66 -5.58
C LEU A 133 -8.46 -13.82 -6.35
N ASP A 134 -7.65 -14.78 -6.79
CA ASP A 134 -8.10 -15.95 -7.57
C ASP A 134 -9.19 -16.72 -6.83
N PHE A 135 -8.98 -16.96 -5.52
CA PHE A 135 -9.98 -17.67 -4.69
C PHE A 135 -11.34 -16.97 -4.67
N TYR A 136 -11.36 -15.64 -4.56
CA TYR A 136 -12.62 -14.90 -4.51
C TYR A 136 -13.21 -14.66 -5.90
N GLN A 137 -12.41 -14.46 -6.94
CA GLN A 137 -12.89 -14.31 -8.31
C GLN A 137 -13.65 -15.53 -8.83
N GLU A 138 -13.26 -16.73 -8.41
CA GLU A 138 -13.96 -17.95 -8.77
C GLU A 138 -15.36 -18.10 -8.15
N LYS A 139 -15.58 -17.47 -6.99
CA LYS A 139 -16.77 -17.73 -6.13
C LYS A 139 -17.69 -16.53 -5.96
N PHE A 140 -17.19 -15.34 -6.16
CA PHE A 140 -17.93 -14.11 -5.96
C PHE A 140 -18.30 -13.46 -7.29
N HIS A 141 -19.58 -13.13 -7.44
CA HIS A 141 -20.11 -12.57 -8.69
C HIS A 141 -20.38 -11.05 -8.63
N GLY A 142 -20.11 -10.43 -7.48
CA GLY A 142 -20.19 -8.99 -7.29
C GLY A 142 -18.95 -8.25 -7.76
N LYS A 143 -18.81 -7.02 -7.36
CA LYS A 143 -17.63 -6.21 -7.69
C LYS A 143 -16.48 -6.52 -6.75
N ILE A 144 -15.27 -6.60 -7.30
CA ILE A 144 -14.04 -6.77 -6.52
C ILE A 144 -13.14 -5.56 -6.74
N ALA A 145 -12.71 -4.93 -5.63
CA ALA A 145 -11.55 -4.06 -5.59
C ALA A 145 -10.40 -4.85 -4.97
N PHE A 146 -9.30 -4.95 -5.70
CA PHE A 146 -8.13 -5.70 -5.24
C PHE A 146 -6.95 -4.78 -5.01
N TYR A 147 -6.39 -4.86 -3.83
CA TYR A 147 -5.18 -4.19 -3.41
C TYR A 147 -4.13 -5.26 -3.14
N GLY A 148 -3.41 -5.58 -4.21
CA GLY A 148 -2.41 -6.65 -4.24
C GLY A 148 -1.04 -6.20 -3.75
N PRO A 149 -0.05 -7.09 -3.87
CA PRO A 149 1.32 -6.76 -3.56
C PRO A 149 1.80 -5.66 -4.52
N ALA A 150 2.18 -4.52 -3.97
CA ALA A 150 2.75 -3.41 -4.71
C ALA A 150 4.20 -3.20 -4.30
N LEU A 151 5.02 -2.69 -5.22
CA LEU A 151 6.41 -2.39 -4.98
C LEU A 151 6.59 -0.88 -4.82
N SER A 152 7.30 -0.49 -3.76
CA SER A 152 7.82 0.86 -3.62
C SER A 152 9.27 0.90 -4.08
N VAL A 153 9.59 1.90 -4.87
CA VAL A 153 10.90 2.10 -5.50
C VAL A 153 11.47 3.41 -5.01
N ALA A 154 12.75 3.44 -4.66
CA ALA A 154 13.49 4.68 -4.45
C ALA A 154 14.52 4.89 -5.55
N TYR A 155 14.74 6.13 -5.95
CA TYR A 155 15.85 6.51 -6.80
C TYR A 155 16.79 7.42 -6.02
N VAL A 156 18.07 7.03 -5.95
CA VAL A 156 19.13 7.80 -5.30
C VAL A 156 20.42 7.79 -6.13
N THR A 157 21.07 8.93 -6.19
CA THR A 157 22.41 9.06 -6.78
C THR A 157 23.49 8.91 -5.69
N PRO A 158 24.76 8.70 -6.05
CA PRO A 158 25.86 8.74 -5.08
C PRO A 158 25.96 10.08 -4.33
N GLU A 159 25.51 11.17 -4.94
CA GLU A 159 25.48 12.48 -4.29
C GLU A 159 24.41 12.58 -3.21
N ASP A 160 23.21 12.05 -3.49
CA ASP A 160 22.10 12.01 -2.53
C ASP A 160 22.47 11.25 -1.26
N LEU A 161 23.26 10.19 -1.38
CA LEU A 161 23.74 9.39 -0.24
C LEU A 161 24.79 10.11 0.65
N ARG A 162 25.13 11.36 0.35
CA ARG A 162 25.92 12.25 1.23
C ARG A 162 25.06 13.12 2.12
N ASP A 163 23.76 13.24 1.82
CA ASP A 163 22.82 13.97 2.65
C ASP A 163 22.28 13.05 3.76
N VAL A 164 22.51 13.46 5.01
CA VAL A 164 22.06 12.72 6.19
C VAL A 164 20.54 12.51 6.20
N LYS A 165 19.77 13.48 5.73
CA LYS A 165 18.31 13.38 5.66
C LYS A 165 17.86 12.30 4.69
N VAL A 166 18.53 12.20 3.53
CA VAL A 166 18.25 11.15 2.55
C VAL A 166 18.64 9.79 3.10
N ILE A 167 19.77 9.68 3.83
CA ILE A 167 20.21 8.44 4.47
C ILE A 167 19.19 7.98 5.53
N GLU A 168 18.78 8.88 6.41
CA GLU A 168 17.83 8.58 7.48
C GLU A 168 16.44 8.24 6.91
N GLY A 169 15.94 9.04 5.95
CA GLY A 169 14.67 8.78 5.29
C GLY A 169 14.65 7.47 4.51
N LEU A 170 15.73 7.16 3.77
CA LEU A 170 15.85 5.88 3.06
C LEU A 170 15.90 4.70 4.05
N ALA A 171 16.61 4.87 5.17
CA ALA A 171 16.68 3.86 6.21
C ALA A 171 15.28 3.58 6.81
N GLU A 172 14.48 4.61 7.02
CA GLU A 172 13.10 4.49 7.47
C GLU A 172 12.23 3.79 6.41
N ASP A 173 12.25 4.26 5.17
CA ASP A 173 11.47 3.71 4.05
C ASP A 173 11.72 2.21 3.82
N VAL A 174 12.92 1.70 4.12
CA VAL A 174 13.24 0.28 3.91
C VAL A 174 13.08 -0.58 5.15
N SER A 175 13.06 -0.02 6.36
CA SER A 175 13.18 -0.79 7.62
C SER A 175 11.96 -0.73 8.54
N VAL A 176 11.01 0.18 8.33
CA VAL A 176 9.81 0.25 9.17
C VAL A 176 9.10 -1.11 9.21
N GLU A 177 8.65 -1.52 10.39
CA GLU A 177 8.03 -2.83 10.64
C GLU A 177 8.86 -4.02 10.12
N GLY A 178 10.19 -3.89 10.21
CA GLY A 178 11.12 -4.92 9.70
C GLY A 178 11.13 -5.04 8.17
N GLY A 179 10.67 -4.01 7.45
CA GLY A 179 10.63 -4.00 6.00
C GLY A 179 9.54 -4.88 5.38
N SER A 180 8.54 -5.31 6.16
CA SER A 180 7.49 -6.23 5.68
C SER A 180 6.28 -5.53 5.07
N GLY A 181 6.08 -4.24 5.34
CA GLY A 181 4.93 -3.47 4.84
C GLY A 181 4.93 -3.27 3.32
N CYS A 182 3.76 -3.05 2.75
CA CYS A 182 3.60 -2.76 1.32
C CYS A 182 4.20 -1.39 0.92
N LEU A 183 4.26 -0.46 1.84
CA LEU A 183 4.86 0.87 1.62
C LEU A 183 6.37 0.87 1.72
N ASN A 184 6.99 -0.19 2.29
CA ASN A 184 8.44 -0.26 2.37
C ASN A 184 9.08 -0.29 0.99
N THR A 185 10.10 0.52 0.80
CA THR A 185 10.93 0.49 -0.39
C THR A 185 11.57 -0.89 -0.55
N LYS A 186 11.27 -1.56 -1.66
CA LYS A 186 11.80 -2.89 -2.00
C LYS A 186 12.89 -2.83 -3.06
N ILE A 187 12.91 -1.76 -3.84
CA ILE A 187 13.87 -1.57 -4.91
C ILE A 187 14.47 -0.20 -4.77
N ILE A 188 15.79 -0.14 -4.76
CA ILE A 188 16.55 1.09 -4.81
C ILE A 188 17.28 1.12 -6.15
N VAL A 189 16.94 2.07 -6.99
CA VAL A 189 17.63 2.31 -8.26
C VAL A 189 18.81 3.25 -8.01
N SER A 190 20.03 2.76 -8.19
CA SER A 190 21.25 3.55 -7.94
C SER A 190 22.47 2.95 -8.61
N ASP A 191 23.38 3.81 -9.06
CA ASP A 191 24.72 3.43 -9.49
C ASP A 191 25.77 3.60 -8.38
N ALA A 192 25.34 3.96 -7.17
CA ALA A 192 26.25 4.06 -6.03
C ALA A 192 26.81 2.68 -5.62
N PRO A 193 28.09 2.59 -5.31
CA PRO A 193 28.68 1.36 -4.80
C PRO A 193 28.09 0.99 -3.42
N LEU A 194 28.06 -0.32 -3.08
CA LEU A 194 27.51 -0.82 -1.81
C LEU A 194 28.08 -0.10 -0.58
N THR A 195 29.35 0.35 -0.66
CA THR A 195 29.99 1.06 0.44
C THR A 195 29.32 2.39 0.80
N GLU A 196 28.64 3.02 -0.13
CA GLU A 196 27.90 4.26 0.13
C GLU A 196 26.57 4.03 0.82
N PHE A 197 26.06 2.78 0.84
CA PHE A 197 24.87 2.37 1.58
C PHE A 197 25.16 1.94 3.04
N VAL A 198 26.42 1.87 3.46
CA VAL A 198 26.77 1.51 4.85
C VAL A 198 26.14 2.46 5.87
N PRO A 199 26.11 3.78 5.67
CA PRO A 199 25.41 4.69 6.58
C PRO A 199 23.90 4.42 6.66
N VAL A 200 23.24 4.09 5.53
CA VAL A 200 21.82 3.72 5.50
C VAL A 200 21.58 2.49 6.37
N ALA A 201 22.38 1.44 6.19
CA ALA A 201 22.28 0.21 6.99
C ALA A 201 22.54 0.45 8.48
N GLY A 202 23.40 1.42 8.81
CA GLY A 202 23.67 1.82 10.20
C GLY A 202 22.57 2.62 10.87
N SER A 203 21.64 3.18 10.08
CA SER A 203 20.53 4.04 10.55
C SER A 203 19.21 3.31 10.73
N PHE A 204 19.15 1.98 10.55
CA PHE A 204 17.91 1.22 10.69
C PHE A 204 17.39 1.24 12.13
N SER A 205 16.21 1.76 12.32
CA SER A 205 15.49 1.74 13.60
C SER A 205 15.03 0.32 13.98
N HIS A 206 14.70 -0.49 12.98
CA HIS A 206 14.18 -1.84 13.15
C HIS A 206 14.88 -2.79 12.15
N PRO A 207 16.10 -3.27 12.43
CA PRO A 207 16.77 -4.17 11.51
C PRO A 207 15.95 -5.46 11.36
N TRP A 208 15.74 -5.84 10.12
CA TRP A 208 15.02 -7.06 9.77
C TRP A 208 15.73 -8.30 10.36
N LYS A 209 14.99 -9.10 11.09
CA LYS A 209 15.52 -10.30 11.78
C LYS A 209 15.17 -11.61 11.07
N GLY A 210 14.41 -11.56 9.98
CA GLY A 210 13.90 -12.75 9.31
C GLY A 210 14.89 -13.30 8.27
N GLU A 211 15.18 -14.61 8.34
CA GLU A 211 15.89 -15.33 7.27
C GLU A 211 15.01 -15.54 6.03
N ASP A 212 13.69 -15.28 6.12
CA ASP A 212 12.66 -15.75 5.23
C ASP A 212 11.77 -14.66 4.65
N ASN A 213 12.35 -13.65 4.03
CA ASN A 213 11.50 -12.77 3.23
C ASN A 213 11.17 -13.44 1.89
N ALA A 214 9.90 -13.89 1.75
CA ALA A 214 9.42 -14.55 0.55
C ALA A 214 9.58 -13.66 -0.71
N ILE A 215 9.52 -12.33 -0.55
CA ILE A 215 9.68 -11.38 -1.66
C ILE A 215 11.15 -11.33 -2.11
N VAL A 216 12.09 -11.22 -1.16
CA VAL A 216 13.53 -11.24 -1.49
C VAL A 216 13.89 -12.59 -2.09
N ARG A 217 13.38 -13.70 -1.54
CA ARG A 217 13.55 -15.01 -2.15
C ARG A 217 12.90 -15.08 -3.54
N ALA A 218 11.67 -14.64 -3.71
CA ALA A 218 11.02 -14.65 -5.02
C ALA A 218 11.79 -13.80 -6.03
N ILE A 219 12.29 -12.64 -5.64
CA ILE A 219 13.10 -11.78 -6.52
C ILE A 219 14.47 -12.42 -6.76
N THR A 220 15.20 -12.86 -5.72
CA THR A 220 16.51 -13.49 -5.88
C THR A 220 16.43 -14.88 -6.53
N THR A 221 15.44 -15.69 -6.17
CA THR A 221 15.20 -17.00 -6.81
C THR A 221 14.64 -16.82 -8.22
N GLY A 222 13.81 -15.82 -8.45
CA GLY A 222 13.36 -15.45 -9.80
C GLY A 222 14.53 -15.00 -10.68
N VAL A 223 15.46 -14.24 -10.11
CA VAL A 223 16.73 -13.87 -10.74
C VAL A 223 17.61 -15.12 -11.00
N GLU A 224 17.68 -16.04 -10.05
CA GLU A 224 18.49 -17.27 -10.16
C GLU A 224 17.83 -18.34 -11.04
N VAL A 225 16.53 -18.60 -10.89
CA VAL A 225 15.80 -19.68 -11.55
C VAL A 225 15.44 -19.35 -12.99
N SER A 226 15.21 -18.09 -13.33
CA SER A 226 14.83 -17.76 -14.69
C SER A 226 15.95 -17.99 -15.72
N GLY A 227 17.22 -18.13 -15.29
CA GLY A 227 18.37 -18.24 -16.19
C GLY A 227 18.46 -17.05 -17.18
N ARG A 228 17.52 -16.11 -17.06
CA ARG A 228 17.33 -14.96 -17.93
C ARG A 228 18.15 -13.75 -17.54
N PHE A 229 18.86 -13.86 -16.40
CA PHE A 229 19.78 -12.83 -15.93
C PHE A 229 21.27 -13.26 -15.99
N PRO A 230 21.75 -13.84 -17.07
CA PRO A 230 23.18 -14.17 -17.18
C PRO A 230 24.05 -12.90 -17.22
N PHE A 231 23.44 -11.71 -17.32
CA PHE A 231 24.13 -10.41 -17.40
C PHE A 231 24.12 -9.60 -16.11
N PHE A 232 23.32 -9.96 -15.13
CA PHE A 232 23.56 -9.46 -13.79
C PHE A 232 24.79 -10.17 -13.26
N SER A 233 25.95 -9.61 -13.56
CA SER A 233 27.11 -10.01 -12.80
C SER A 233 26.71 -9.77 -11.33
N SER A 234 27.06 -10.71 -10.45
CA SER A 234 26.85 -10.65 -8.99
C SER A 234 27.37 -9.36 -8.31
N ARG A 235 27.85 -8.42 -9.10
CA ARG A 235 28.41 -7.13 -8.69
C ARG A 235 27.44 -5.94 -8.89
N GLN A 236 26.30 -6.11 -9.53
CA GLN A 236 25.42 -4.99 -9.91
C GLN A 236 24.08 -5.00 -9.19
N ILE A 237 23.61 -6.16 -8.71
CA ILE A 237 22.44 -6.24 -7.84
C ILE A 237 22.92 -6.76 -6.50
N PHE A 238 22.56 -6.07 -5.46
CA PHE A 238 22.88 -6.55 -4.11
C PHE A 238 21.72 -6.28 -3.15
N PRO A 239 21.44 -7.22 -2.22
CA PRO A 239 20.53 -6.96 -1.13
C PRO A 239 21.14 -5.91 -0.20
N LEU A 240 20.34 -4.94 0.21
CA LEU A 240 20.74 -4.00 1.25
C LEU A 240 20.73 -4.76 2.60
N PRO A 241 21.90 -4.95 3.25
CA PRO A 241 21.98 -5.76 4.45
C PRO A 241 21.02 -5.31 5.54
N GLY A 242 20.34 -6.25 6.19
CA GLY A 242 19.37 -5.97 7.26
C GLY A 242 17.99 -5.49 6.80
N THR A 243 17.71 -5.54 5.49
CA THR A 243 16.41 -5.17 4.92
C THR A 243 15.93 -6.18 3.89
N SER A 244 14.70 -5.99 3.41
CA SER A 244 14.13 -6.70 2.26
C SER A 244 14.36 -5.98 0.93
N ALA A 245 15.13 -4.88 0.91
CA ALA A 245 15.35 -4.09 -0.28
C ALA A 245 16.53 -4.59 -1.12
N LEU A 246 16.39 -4.43 -2.44
CA LEU A 246 17.46 -4.69 -3.42
C LEU A 246 17.91 -3.37 -4.02
N VAL A 247 19.21 -3.21 -4.16
CA VAL A 247 19.79 -2.12 -4.96
C VAL A 247 20.06 -2.64 -6.36
N ILE A 248 19.56 -1.93 -7.36
CA ILE A 248 19.73 -2.25 -8.79
C ILE A 248 20.35 -1.07 -9.53
N PRO A 249 21.16 -1.30 -10.56
CA PRO A 249 21.79 -0.21 -11.33
C PRO A 249 20.75 0.53 -12.17
N THR A 250 21.02 1.80 -12.46
CA THR A 250 20.16 2.64 -13.31
C THR A 250 19.94 2.05 -14.71
N LEU A 251 20.91 1.31 -15.24
CA LEU A 251 20.77 0.59 -16.51
C LEU A 251 19.61 -0.42 -16.53
N SER A 252 19.18 -0.92 -15.37
CA SER A 252 18.03 -1.82 -15.26
C SER A 252 16.72 -1.17 -15.66
N VAL A 253 16.65 0.16 -15.64
CA VAL A 253 15.48 0.95 -16.02
C VAL A 253 15.48 1.30 -17.52
N HIS A 254 16.66 1.35 -18.14
CA HIS A 254 16.81 1.67 -19.56
C HIS A 254 16.48 0.49 -20.48
N ASP A 255 16.28 0.78 -21.79
CA ASP A 255 16.10 -0.22 -22.83
C ASP A 255 17.41 -0.97 -23.08
N GLY A 256 17.51 -2.17 -22.63
CA GLY A 256 18.67 -3.02 -22.76
C GLY A 256 18.29 -4.48 -22.55
N PRO A 257 19.24 -5.41 -22.44
CA PRO A 257 18.95 -6.83 -22.16
C PRO A 257 18.25 -7.08 -20.82
N TYR A 258 17.91 -6.03 -20.10
CA TYR A 258 17.19 -6.00 -18.83
C TYR A 258 15.67 -5.81 -18.97
N HIS A 259 15.10 -6.06 -20.14
CA HIS A 259 13.67 -5.93 -20.44
C HIS A 259 12.74 -6.69 -19.49
N ASP A 260 13.29 -7.72 -18.84
CA ASP A 260 12.48 -8.63 -18.02
C ASP A 260 12.21 -8.06 -16.62
N PHE A 261 12.87 -6.96 -16.21
CA PHE A 261 12.54 -6.26 -14.96
C PHE A 261 11.53 -5.14 -15.26
N ASN A 262 10.29 -5.55 -15.43
CA ASN A 262 9.18 -4.62 -15.55
C ASN A 262 8.16 -4.99 -14.47
N PRO A 263 8.28 -4.39 -13.28
CA PRO A 263 7.28 -4.61 -12.26
C PRO A 263 5.99 -3.94 -12.72
N ASP A 264 5.01 -4.72 -13.12
CA ASP A 264 3.68 -4.26 -13.56
C ASP A 264 2.89 -3.55 -12.43
N TRP A 265 3.49 -3.38 -11.24
CA TRP A 265 2.84 -2.98 -10.00
C TRP A 265 3.69 -2.10 -9.09
N VAL A 266 4.35 -1.10 -9.61
CA VAL A 266 5.00 -0.08 -8.78
C VAL A 266 3.94 0.89 -8.27
N SER A 267 3.76 0.96 -6.96
CA SER A 267 2.83 1.90 -6.35
C SER A 267 3.48 3.25 -6.07
N THR A 268 4.70 3.24 -5.58
CA THR A 268 5.37 4.43 -5.07
C THR A 268 6.76 4.60 -5.66
N LEU A 269 7.09 5.82 -6.04
CA LEU A 269 8.44 6.25 -6.36
C LEU A 269 8.87 7.31 -5.35
N SER A 270 9.89 7.01 -4.56
CA SER A 270 10.54 7.96 -3.66
C SER A 270 11.79 8.54 -4.30
N ILE A 271 11.98 9.85 -4.20
CA ILE A 271 13.10 10.60 -4.75
C ILE A 271 13.73 11.49 -3.70
N ALA A 272 15.03 11.79 -3.82
CA ALA A 272 15.74 12.58 -2.83
C ALA A 272 15.30 14.06 -2.81
N SER A 273 14.89 14.59 -3.94
CA SER A 273 14.36 15.95 -4.08
C SER A 273 13.51 16.09 -5.34
N GLU A 274 12.65 17.11 -5.40
CA GLU A 274 11.84 17.40 -6.60
C GLU A 274 12.68 17.67 -7.86
N GLU A 275 13.91 18.09 -7.71
CA GLU A 275 14.82 18.29 -8.85
C GLU A 275 15.09 17.01 -9.61
N ARG A 276 15.06 15.85 -8.90
CA ARG A 276 15.25 14.51 -9.49
C ARG A 276 14.15 14.12 -10.47
N LEU A 277 12.99 14.78 -10.45
CA LEU A 277 11.93 14.57 -11.45
C LEU A 277 12.36 14.86 -12.89
N LYS A 278 13.49 15.57 -13.08
CA LYS A 278 14.06 15.89 -14.39
C LYS A 278 15.12 14.88 -14.84
N ASP A 279 15.54 13.99 -13.96
CA ASP A 279 16.57 13.00 -14.27
C ASP A 279 16.02 11.96 -15.26
N GLU A 280 16.81 11.61 -16.26
CA GLU A 280 16.44 10.68 -17.31
C GLU A 280 15.98 9.32 -16.73
N VAL A 281 16.63 8.85 -15.69
CA VAL A 281 16.26 7.60 -14.99
C VAL A 281 14.87 7.70 -14.38
N VAL A 282 14.55 8.81 -13.71
CA VAL A 282 13.24 9.05 -13.11
C VAL A 282 12.16 9.11 -14.20
N LEU A 283 12.42 9.84 -15.28
CA LEU A 283 11.49 9.90 -16.42
C LEU A 283 11.22 8.52 -17.03
N LYS A 284 12.23 7.65 -17.09
CA LYS A 284 12.09 6.27 -17.54
C LYS A 284 11.29 5.40 -16.56
N ILE A 285 11.49 5.58 -15.25
CA ILE A 285 10.69 4.91 -14.21
C ILE A 285 9.22 5.31 -14.37
N LEU A 286 8.94 6.61 -14.51
CA LEU A 286 7.59 7.13 -14.71
C LEU A 286 6.92 6.58 -15.97
N GLU A 287 7.66 6.49 -17.08
CA GLU A 287 7.17 5.98 -18.35
C GLU A 287 6.86 4.48 -18.30
N LYS A 288 7.80 3.68 -17.76
CA LYS A 288 7.73 2.22 -17.78
C LYS A 288 6.91 1.64 -16.65
N TRP A 289 7.17 2.09 -15.43
CA TRP A 289 6.61 1.47 -14.22
C TRP A 289 5.35 2.17 -13.72
N LYS A 290 5.11 3.39 -14.19
CA LYS A 290 3.88 4.16 -13.96
C LYS A 290 3.46 4.19 -12.49
N PRO A 291 4.35 4.56 -11.56
CA PRO A 291 3.99 4.63 -10.15
C PRO A 291 2.78 5.56 -9.96
N THR A 292 1.88 5.18 -9.10
CA THR A 292 0.67 5.96 -8.82
C THR A 292 0.95 7.09 -7.82
N ARG A 293 2.06 7.00 -7.09
CA ARG A 293 2.51 7.99 -6.10
C ARG A 293 3.96 8.39 -6.33
N ILE A 294 4.25 9.65 -6.09
CA ILE A 294 5.62 10.17 -6.03
C ILE A 294 5.74 10.95 -4.73
N CYS A 295 6.78 10.67 -3.95
CA CYS A 295 7.05 11.34 -2.68
C CYS A 295 8.56 11.58 -2.48
N LEU A 296 8.92 12.31 -1.46
CA LEU A 296 10.30 12.40 -1.03
C LEU A 296 10.70 11.14 -0.26
N ILE A 297 11.99 10.83 -0.26
CA ILE A 297 12.57 9.76 0.56
C ILE A 297 12.33 10.11 2.03
N GLY A 298 11.80 9.13 2.80
CA GLY A 298 11.37 9.29 4.17
C GLY A 298 9.87 9.54 4.34
N GLU A 299 9.14 9.84 3.25
CA GLU A 299 7.69 10.08 3.29
C GLU A 299 6.86 8.88 2.84
N SER A 300 7.48 7.82 2.30
CA SER A 300 6.75 6.68 1.74
C SER A 300 5.91 5.94 2.80
N GLN A 301 6.30 6.04 4.07
CA GLN A 301 5.66 5.39 5.21
C GLN A 301 4.54 6.22 5.85
N GLU A 302 4.33 7.45 5.38
CA GLU A 302 3.35 8.39 5.92
C GLU A 302 2.31 8.79 4.85
N PRO A 303 1.56 7.80 4.30
CA PRO A 303 0.54 8.12 3.32
C PRO A 303 -0.55 8.96 3.96
N THR A 304 -1.06 9.93 3.19
CA THR A 304 -2.24 10.70 3.56
C THR A 304 -3.48 10.17 2.85
N THR A 305 -4.68 10.53 3.32
CA THR A 305 -5.94 10.05 2.73
C THR A 305 -6.17 10.51 1.28
N ASP A 306 -5.46 11.54 0.83
CA ASP A 306 -5.49 12.05 -0.54
C ASP A 306 -4.48 11.37 -1.48
N TRP A 307 -3.61 10.51 -0.96
CA TRP A 307 -2.71 9.73 -1.79
C TRP A 307 -3.47 8.67 -2.58
N ALA A 308 -3.04 8.47 -3.83
CA ALA A 308 -3.55 7.37 -4.63
C ALA A 308 -3.31 6.02 -3.92
N HIS A 309 -4.37 5.24 -3.75
CA HIS A 309 -4.27 3.89 -3.20
C HIS A 309 -3.66 2.95 -4.24
N ASP A 310 -3.03 1.88 -3.79
CA ASP A 310 -2.24 0.97 -4.65
C ASP A 310 -2.95 0.64 -5.97
N GLY A 311 -2.35 1.09 -7.09
CA GLY A 311 -2.88 0.88 -8.43
C GLY A 311 -4.11 1.72 -8.81
N ALA A 312 -4.65 2.54 -7.92
CA ALA A 312 -5.76 3.44 -8.20
C ALA A 312 -5.26 4.88 -8.48
N ILE A 313 -5.92 5.57 -9.40
CA ILE A 313 -5.66 7.01 -9.64
C ILE A 313 -6.32 7.86 -8.55
N GLU A 314 -7.39 7.34 -7.95
CA GLU A 314 -8.14 7.97 -6.86
C GLU A 314 -7.60 7.48 -5.51
N PRO A 315 -7.75 8.24 -4.41
CA PRO A 315 -7.34 7.82 -3.06
C PRO A 315 -7.91 6.46 -2.66
N PHE A 316 -9.06 6.12 -3.20
CA PHE A 316 -9.73 4.85 -3.01
C PHE A 316 -10.54 4.48 -4.25
N ASN A 317 -10.72 3.19 -4.55
CA ASN A 317 -11.54 2.76 -5.67
C ASN A 317 -13.04 2.88 -5.35
N PHE A 318 -13.58 4.09 -5.44
CA PHE A 318 -15.00 4.37 -5.17
C PHE A 318 -15.97 3.71 -6.14
N SER A 319 -15.50 3.16 -7.27
CA SER A 319 -16.36 2.48 -8.24
C SER A 319 -17.12 1.28 -7.66
N ILE A 320 -16.58 0.68 -6.59
CA ILE A 320 -17.23 -0.44 -5.90
C ILE A 320 -18.55 -0.06 -5.23
N PHE A 321 -18.70 1.22 -4.84
CA PHE A 321 -19.92 1.73 -4.22
C PHE A 321 -20.92 2.25 -5.24
N ARG A 322 -20.60 2.33 -6.53
CA ARG A 322 -21.51 2.80 -7.59
C ARG A 322 -22.43 1.67 -8.04
N ASN A 323 -23.69 1.98 -8.28
CA ASN A 323 -24.61 1.00 -8.86
C ASN A 323 -24.24 0.71 -10.33
N SER A 324 -24.04 -0.57 -10.67
CA SER A 324 -23.75 -1.00 -12.03
C SER A 324 -24.88 -0.76 -13.03
N GLN A 325 -26.11 -0.49 -12.57
CA GLN A 325 -27.26 -0.26 -13.44
C GLN A 325 -27.34 1.17 -14.02
N LEU A 326 -26.59 2.13 -13.46
CA LEU A 326 -26.62 3.53 -13.93
C LEU A 326 -25.71 3.82 -15.14
N GLY A 327 -24.85 2.87 -15.51
CA GLY A 327 -23.95 3.02 -16.67
C GLY A 327 -24.51 2.56 -18.02
N ALA A 328 -25.71 2.00 -18.07
CA ALA A 328 -26.29 1.39 -19.28
C ALA A 328 -27.32 2.26 -20.01
N SER A 329 -27.62 3.46 -19.52
CA SER A 329 -28.47 4.41 -20.26
C SER A 329 -27.57 5.43 -20.98
N LYS A 330 -27.29 5.13 -22.24
CA LYS A 330 -26.89 6.12 -23.23
C LYS A 330 -28.13 6.72 -23.83
#